data_0d46006af7a83bf136a3ef0a1581a307
#
_entry.id   0d46006af7a83bf136a3ef0a1581a307
#
_cell.length_a   1.000
_cell.length_b   1.000
_cell.length_c   1.000
_cell.angle_alpha   90.00
_cell.angle_beta   90.00
_cell.angle_gamma   90.00
#
_symmetry.space_group_name_H-M   'P 1'
#
loop_
_entity.id
_entity.type
_entity.pdbx_description
1 polymer ?
#
loop_
_entity_poly.entity_id
_entity_poly.type
_entity_poly.pdbx_seq_one_letter_code
_entity_poly.pdbx_strand_id
1 'polypeptide(L)'
;MSKGQSAKRLKEIIRVFTYYGFDFLISSKLPNSKKAEPRPQALREALEELGATFVKIGQILSTRPDLLPKAYIEELEKLQDNNEITDFHKVKEIFYESFGTDINTYFLEFSETPLASASIAQVHRAKLIDGRDVVVKVQHYKIDEKMKLDLSILRRLSKLTSNHITNTLVNPVEAFKEIEDATLKELDFEKEAKNTKRFRELNKNVACVGAPIIIDKLTSKKILTMEYIDGYKVTDFNILKEEGYDFEDIANKLANSFFKQVLEDGFFHGDPHPGNLFIREGKIYFIDFGLVGTLEANLRNWLNKAMIAMVLGDIDTLVDFVNAIGIKKGKVEYSILYDDLKNIVSKYINES
;
A
#
# COMPACT_ATOMS: atom_id res chain seq x y z
N MET A 1 18.84 7.02 -19.38
CA MET A 1 19.68 7.60 -18.28
C MET A 1 21.15 7.31 -18.49
N SER A 2 22.06 8.23 -18.15
CA SER A 2 23.50 8.06 -18.36
C SER A 2 24.14 7.15 -17.31
N LYS A 3 25.20 6.42 -17.70
CA LYS A 3 26.02 5.59 -16.76
C LYS A 3 26.52 6.39 -15.55
N GLY A 4 26.76 7.71 -15.74
CA GLY A 4 27.22 8.62 -14.69
C GLY A 4 26.18 8.89 -13.58
N GLN A 5 24.90 9.01 -13.94
CA GLN A 5 23.82 9.22 -12.99
C GLN A 5 23.62 7.98 -12.08
N SER A 6 23.66 6.79 -12.66
CA SER A 6 23.57 5.54 -11.89
C SER A 6 24.72 5.38 -10.89
N ALA A 7 25.96 5.71 -11.31
CA ALA A 7 27.12 5.65 -10.41
C ALA A 7 27.06 6.67 -9.27
N LYS A 8 26.57 7.90 -9.55
CA LYS A 8 26.39 8.93 -8.52
C LYS A 8 25.34 8.50 -7.50
N ARG A 9 24.18 7.99 -7.96
CA ARG A 9 23.10 7.54 -7.09
C ARG A 9 23.49 6.30 -6.26
N LEU A 10 24.22 5.35 -6.84
CA LEU A 10 24.76 4.22 -6.09
C LEU A 10 25.69 4.68 -4.95
N LYS A 11 26.59 5.65 -5.21
CA LYS A 11 27.46 6.20 -4.16
C LYS A 11 26.67 6.87 -3.04
N GLU A 12 25.61 7.57 -3.35
CA GLU A 12 24.71 8.20 -2.39
C GLU A 12 24.04 7.14 -1.50
N ILE A 13 23.43 6.11 -2.10
CA ILE A 13 22.80 4.99 -1.39
C ILE A 13 23.81 4.32 -0.44
N ILE A 14 25.01 4.01 -0.94
CA ILE A 14 26.07 3.42 -0.12
C ILE A 14 26.44 4.32 1.04
N ARG A 15 26.62 5.62 0.80
CA ARG A 15 26.98 6.59 1.83
C ARG A 15 25.95 6.64 2.94
N VAL A 16 24.66 6.75 2.60
CA VAL A 16 23.55 6.85 3.55
C VAL A 16 23.45 5.57 4.38
N PHE A 17 23.39 4.40 3.76
CA PHE A 17 23.33 3.14 4.51
C PHE A 17 24.55 2.93 5.40
N THR A 18 25.75 3.30 4.95
CA THR A 18 26.97 3.21 5.76
C THR A 18 26.92 4.16 6.97
N TYR A 19 26.42 5.40 6.76
CA TYR A 19 26.27 6.39 7.83
C TYR A 19 25.34 5.91 8.94
N TYR A 20 24.22 5.28 8.57
CA TYR A 20 23.25 4.73 9.51
C TYR A 20 23.59 3.33 10.04
N GLY A 21 24.76 2.79 9.72
CA GLY A 21 25.25 1.51 10.25
C GLY A 21 24.83 0.27 9.51
N PHE A 22 24.23 0.41 8.31
CA PHE A 22 23.79 -0.69 7.44
C PHE A 22 24.82 -1.08 6.38
N ASP A 23 26.11 -0.87 6.65
CA ASP A 23 27.21 -1.23 5.74
C ASP A 23 27.25 -2.73 5.40
N PHE A 24 26.73 -3.58 6.28
CA PHE A 24 26.61 -5.03 6.03
C PHE A 24 25.63 -5.39 4.89
N LEU A 25 24.63 -4.55 4.62
CA LEU A 25 23.71 -4.75 3.48
C LEU A 25 24.37 -4.51 2.12
N ILE A 26 25.52 -3.85 2.11
CA ILE A 26 26.19 -3.39 0.90
C ILE A 26 27.54 -4.08 0.69
N SER A 27 28.18 -4.53 1.77
CA SER A 27 29.46 -5.20 1.76
C SER A 27 29.32 -6.69 2.07
N SER A 28 30.05 -7.52 1.35
CA SER A 28 30.18 -8.96 1.62
C SER A 28 30.92 -9.30 2.93
N LYS A 29 31.26 -8.29 3.74
CA LYS A 29 31.92 -8.49 5.04
C LYS A 29 30.86 -8.51 6.13
N LEU A 30 30.79 -9.62 6.87
CA LEU A 30 30.03 -9.71 8.12
C LEU A 30 30.38 -8.51 9.02
N PRO A 31 29.40 -7.93 9.73
CA PRO A 31 29.68 -6.87 10.69
C PRO A 31 30.73 -7.37 11.67
N ASN A 32 31.81 -6.60 11.85
CA ASN A 32 32.74 -6.87 12.94
C ASN A 32 31.91 -6.94 14.24
N SER A 33 32.03 -8.02 14.97
CA SER A 33 31.28 -8.40 16.17
C SER A 33 31.29 -7.37 17.32
N LYS A 34 31.75 -6.15 17.08
CA LYS A 34 31.82 -5.03 18.05
C LYS A 34 30.98 -3.80 17.66
N LYS A 35 30.33 -3.77 16.48
CA LYS A 35 29.38 -2.69 16.16
C LYS A 35 28.01 -3.08 16.70
N ALA A 36 27.39 -2.15 17.46
CA ALA A 36 26.01 -2.29 17.90
C ALA A 36 25.10 -2.58 16.69
N GLU A 37 24.12 -3.46 16.89
CA GLU A 37 23.09 -3.69 15.86
C GLU A 37 22.44 -2.36 15.47
N PRO A 38 22.22 -2.10 14.17
CA PRO A 38 21.60 -0.86 13.74
C PRO A 38 20.20 -0.74 14.38
N ARG A 39 19.90 0.44 14.90
CA ARG A 39 18.61 0.70 15.55
C ARG A 39 17.49 0.74 14.50
N PRO A 40 16.27 0.24 14.80
CA PRO A 40 15.13 0.35 13.89
C PRO A 40 14.87 1.77 13.38
N GLN A 41 15.00 2.77 14.27
CA GLN A 41 14.89 4.19 13.91
C GLN A 41 15.91 4.62 12.84
N ALA A 42 17.15 4.11 12.91
CA ALA A 42 18.18 4.43 11.92
C ALA A 42 17.82 3.93 10.51
N LEU A 43 17.08 2.81 10.40
CA LEU A 43 16.55 2.35 9.10
C LEU A 43 15.54 3.36 8.56
N ARG A 44 14.56 3.79 9.36
CA ARG A 44 13.57 4.77 8.96
C ARG A 44 14.24 6.06 8.47
N GLU A 45 15.17 6.61 9.25
CA GLU A 45 15.91 7.84 8.91
C GLU A 45 16.71 7.70 7.61
N ALA A 46 17.35 6.53 7.39
CA ALA A 46 18.07 6.25 6.14
C ALA A 46 17.14 6.23 4.93
N LEU A 47 15.95 5.63 5.07
CA LEU A 47 14.96 5.59 3.99
C LEU A 47 14.37 6.98 3.69
N GLU A 48 14.11 7.78 4.72
CA GLU A 48 13.66 9.18 4.59
C GLU A 48 14.72 10.03 3.87
N GLU A 49 16.02 9.94 4.24
CA GLU A 49 17.11 10.66 3.58
C GLU A 49 17.26 10.27 2.10
N LEU A 50 17.06 9.00 1.76
CA LEU A 50 17.13 8.50 0.38
C LEU A 50 15.93 8.93 -0.48
N GLY A 51 14.81 9.29 0.15
CA GLY A 51 13.63 9.91 -0.46
C GLY A 51 12.61 8.90 -0.99
N ALA A 52 11.68 9.40 -1.81
CA ALA A 52 10.39 8.78 -2.17
C ALA A 52 10.44 7.28 -2.51
N THR A 53 11.40 6.81 -3.32
CA THR A 53 11.54 5.38 -3.63
C THR A 53 11.75 4.53 -2.39
N PHE A 54 12.61 4.99 -1.49
CA PHE A 54 12.98 4.25 -0.28
C PHE A 54 11.91 4.36 0.80
N VAL A 55 11.26 5.52 0.92
CA VAL A 55 10.06 5.69 1.76
C VAL A 55 9.00 4.67 1.35
N LYS A 56 8.70 4.56 0.05
CA LYS A 56 7.72 3.60 -0.45
C LYS A 56 8.11 2.14 -0.21
N ILE A 57 9.38 1.80 -0.40
CA ILE A 57 9.91 0.47 -0.04
C ILE A 57 9.72 0.22 1.46
N GLY A 58 10.00 1.20 2.31
CA GLY A 58 9.81 1.10 3.76
C GLY A 58 8.34 0.89 4.15
N GLN A 59 7.40 1.61 3.51
CA GLN A 59 5.96 1.43 3.70
C GLN A 59 5.50 0.01 3.29
N ILE A 60 6.00 -0.53 2.17
CA ILE A 60 5.73 -1.93 1.79
C ILE A 60 6.32 -2.90 2.82
N LEU A 61 7.53 -2.65 3.30
CA LEU A 61 8.19 -3.50 4.30
C LEU A 61 7.47 -3.47 5.67
N SER A 62 6.83 -2.37 6.04
CA SER A 62 6.06 -2.26 7.29
C SER A 62 4.84 -3.19 7.32
N THR A 63 4.35 -3.62 6.16
CA THR A 63 3.25 -4.59 6.05
C THR A 63 3.72 -6.06 5.96
N ARG A 64 5.04 -6.32 6.12
CA ARG A 64 5.65 -7.64 5.90
C ARG A 64 6.34 -8.18 7.18
N PRO A 65 5.57 -8.67 8.16
CA PRO A 65 6.12 -9.23 9.40
C PRO A 65 6.91 -10.54 9.19
N ASP A 66 6.82 -11.12 8.01
CA ASP A 66 7.64 -12.26 7.56
C ASP A 66 9.07 -11.89 7.18
N LEU A 67 9.31 -10.62 6.85
CA LEU A 67 10.61 -10.11 6.37
C LEU A 67 11.40 -9.38 7.47
N LEU A 68 10.73 -8.68 8.38
CA LEU A 68 11.36 -7.83 9.39
C LEU A 68 10.86 -8.11 10.80
N PRO A 69 11.74 -7.96 11.82
CA PRO A 69 11.32 -8.00 13.23
C PRO A 69 10.33 -6.88 13.56
N LYS A 70 9.43 -7.14 14.51
CA LYS A 70 8.38 -6.21 14.94
C LYS A 70 8.86 -4.78 15.21
N ALA A 71 9.98 -4.61 15.90
CA ALA A 71 10.53 -3.30 16.21
C ALA A 71 10.88 -2.46 14.96
N TYR A 72 11.30 -3.09 13.86
CA TYR A 72 11.54 -2.42 12.60
C TYR A 72 10.22 -2.04 11.90
N ILE A 73 9.22 -2.91 11.96
CA ILE A 73 7.88 -2.65 11.41
C ILE A 73 7.28 -1.42 12.09
N GLU A 74 7.26 -1.38 13.43
CA GLU A 74 6.73 -0.26 14.23
C GLU A 74 7.43 1.09 13.92
N GLU A 75 8.71 1.07 13.57
CA GLU A 75 9.40 2.27 13.11
C GLU A 75 9.07 2.63 11.67
N LEU A 76 8.97 1.65 10.77
CA LEU A 76 8.64 1.90 9.37
C LEU A 76 7.19 2.37 9.17
N GLU A 77 6.26 2.00 10.06
CA GLU A 77 4.88 2.54 10.09
C GLU A 77 4.84 4.05 10.33
N LYS A 78 5.90 4.64 10.91
CA LYS A 78 6.02 6.09 11.12
C LYS A 78 6.54 6.84 9.89
N LEU A 79 6.91 6.14 8.82
CA LEU A 79 7.34 6.77 7.59
C LEU A 79 6.23 7.65 7.02
N GLN A 80 6.52 8.94 6.98
CA GLN A 80 5.62 9.92 6.37
C GLN A 80 6.01 10.15 4.91
N ASP A 81 5.02 10.41 4.09
CA ASP A 81 5.26 10.82 2.71
C ASP A 81 6.04 12.14 2.70
N ASN A 82 7.08 12.17 1.88
CA ASN A 82 7.84 13.39 1.67
C ASN A 82 6.96 14.37 0.86
N ASN A 83 6.57 15.47 1.49
CA ASN A 83 5.69 16.50 0.91
C ASN A 83 6.40 17.36 -0.16
N GLU A 84 7.28 16.79 -0.97
CA GLU A 84 7.81 17.48 -2.14
C GLU A 84 6.66 17.80 -3.10
N ILE A 85 6.40 19.09 -3.30
CA ILE A 85 5.39 19.56 -4.24
C ILE A 85 6.05 19.76 -5.60
N THR A 86 5.53 19.11 -6.61
CA THR A 86 5.89 19.39 -8.01
C THR A 86 5.30 20.74 -8.43
N ASP A 87 6.14 21.63 -8.93
CA ASP A 87 5.73 22.93 -9.45
C ASP A 87 4.60 22.79 -10.50
N PHE A 88 3.63 23.69 -10.44
CA PHE A 88 2.45 23.63 -11.31
C PHE A 88 2.80 23.70 -12.81
N HIS A 89 3.88 24.37 -13.17
CA HIS A 89 4.37 24.36 -14.54
C HIS A 89 4.73 22.93 -15.00
N LYS A 90 5.31 22.13 -14.11
CA LYS A 90 5.61 20.72 -14.38
C LYS A 90 4.35 19.85 -14.42
N VAL A 91 3.34 20.18 -13.64
CA VAL A 91 2.02 19.53 -13.73
C VAL A 91 1.43 19.72 -15.13
N LYS A 92 1.48 20.96 -15.66
CA LYS A 92 1.03 21.26 -17.03
C LYS A 92 1.83 20.48 -18.10
N GLU A 93 3.16 20.37 -17.91
CA GLU A 93 4.03 19.59 -18.79
C GLU A 93 3.62 18.11 -18.82
N ILE A 94 3.42 17.50 -17.64
CA ILE A 94 2.97 16.10 -17.52
C ILE A 94 1.59 15.90 -18.17
N PHE A 95 0.68 16.86 -17.98
CA PHE A 95 -0.64 16.82 -18.58
C PHE A 95 -0.57 16.86 -20.10
N TYR A 96 0.21 17.79 -20.64
CA TYR A 96 0.43 17.92 -22.09
C TYR A 96 1.09 16.65 -22.68
N GLU A 97 2.10 16.09 -22.00
CA GLU A 97 2.73 14.83 -22.40
C GLU A 97 1.72 13.67 -22.44
N SER A 98 0.76 13.67 -21.52
CA SER A 98 -0.22 12.58 -21.38
C SER A 98 -1.37 12.65 -22.38
N PHE A 99 -1.82 13.87 -22.74
CA PHE A 99 -3.05 14.06 -23.52
C PHE A 99 -2.87 14.89 -24.80
N GLY A 100 -1.68 15.47 -25.04
CA GLY A 100 -1.38 16.25 -26.23
C GLY A 100 -2.05 17.62 -26.28
N THR A 101 -2.61 18.11 -25.16
CA THR A 101 -3.36 19.35 -25.09
C THR A 101 -3.23 20.02 -23.73
N ASP A 102 -3.62 21.30 -23.64
CA ASP A 102 -3.56 22.08 -22.40
C ASP A 102 -4.67 21.67 -21.41
N ILE A 103 -4.41 21.88 -20.12
CA ILE A 103 -5.36 21.63 -19.01
C ILE A 103 -6.69 22.35 -19.26
N ASN A 104 -6.64 23.61 -19.72
CA ASN A 104 -7.84 24.44 -19.96
C ASN A 104 -8.78 23.89 -21.04
N THR A 105 -8.33 22.90 -21.82
CA THR A 105 -9.19 22.23 -22.80
C THR A 105 -10.29 21.39 -22.14
N TYR A 106 -10.07 20.91 -20.92
CA TYR A 106 -10.97 20.00 -20.23
C TYR A 106 -11.51 20.52 -18.92
N PHE A 107 -10.83 21.53 -18.32
CA PHE A 107 -11.18 22.05 -17.01
C PHE A 107 -11.56 23.53 -17.10
N LEU A 108 -12.67 23.89 -16.43
CA LEU A 108 -13.05 25.29 -16.16
C LEU A 108 -12.14 25.90 -15.11
N GLU A 109 -11.84 25.11 -14.07
CA GLU A 109 -11.00 25.47 -12.94
C GLU A 109 -10.04 24.35 -12.63
N PHE A 110 -8.80 24.70 -12.34
CA PHE A 110 -7.78 23.73 -11.88
C PHE A 110 -6.94 24.42 -10.79
N SER A 111 -6.99 23.87 -9.57
CA SER A 111 -6.22 24.44 -8.46
C SER A 111 -4.73 24.28 -8.70
N GLU A 112 -3.97 25.37 -8.68
CA GLU A 112 -2.51 25.31 -8.80
C GLU A 112 -1.85 24.73 -7.56
N THR A 113 -2.47 24.97 -6.38
CA THR A 113 -2.03 24.38 -5.11
C THR A 113 -2.67 23.02 -4.94
N PRO A 114 -1.89 21.95 -4.69
CA PRO A 114 -2.46 20.63 -4.45
C PRO A 114 -3.21 20.56 -3.12
N LEU A 115 -4.28 19.76 -3.08
CA LEU A 115 -5.00 19.39 -1.85
C LEU A 115 -4.14 18.52 -0.93
N ALA A 116 -3.33 17.64 -1.51
CA ALA A 116 -2.46 16.72 -0.81
C ALA A 116 -1.26 16.37 -1.70
N SER A 117 -0.16 16.01 -1.07
CA SER A 117 1.02 15.46 -1.72
C SER A 117 1.47 14.20 -0.98
N ALA A 118 1.77 13.14 -1.71
CA ALA A 118 2.28 11.87 -1.22
C ALA A 118 3.65 11.56 -1.86
N SER A 119 4.22 10.39 -1.58
CA SER A 119 5.58 10.04 -2.04
C SER A 119 5.75 10.01 -3.56
N ILE A 120 4.70 9.67 -4.30
CA ILE A 120 4.78 9.50 -5.78
C ILE A 120 3.93 10.47 -6.58
N ALA A 121 2.97 11.17 -5.94
CA ALA A 121 1.99 11.99 -6.62
C ALA A 121 1.44 13.09 -5.73
N GLN A 122 0.86 14.09 -6.36
CA GLN A 122 0.05 15.13 -5.72
C GLN A 122 -1.35 15.17 -6.31
N VAL A 123 -2.31 15.62 -5.52
CA VAL A 123 -3.74 15.66 -5.87
C VAL A 123 -4.22 17.09 -5.96
N HIS A 124 -4.79 17.47 -7.08
CA HIS A 124 -5.36 18.79 -7.32
C HIS A 124 -6.89 18.73 -7.39
N ARG A 125 -7.56 19.74 -6.85
CA ARG A 125 -8.99 19.95 -7.11
C ARG A 125 -9.16 20.61 -8.46
N ALA A 126 -10.16 20.18 -9.22
CA ALA A 126 -10.47 20.76 -10.50
C ALA A 126 -11.98 20.66 -10.79
N LYS A 127 -12.45 21.47 -11.75
CA LYS A 127 -13.81 21.44 -12.24
C LYS A 127 -13.80 21.21 -13.74
N LEU A 128 -14.50 20.18 -14.19
CA LEU A 128 -14.62 19.86 -15.62
C LEU A 128 -15.49 20.91 -16.34
N ILE A 129 -15.32 21.00 -17.67
CA ILE A 129 -16.14 21.90 -18.52
C ILE A 129 -17.64 21.59 -18.38
N ASP A 130 -18.02 20.33 -18.10
CA ASP A 130 -19.40 19.93 -17.89
C ASP A 130 -19.92 20.23 -16.47
N GLY A 131 -19.11 20.91 -15.64
CA GLY A 131 -19.48 21.38 -14.31
C GLY A 131 -19.23 20.38 -13.17
N ARG A 132 -18.78 19.15 -13.45
CA ARG A 132 -18.47 18.16 -12.41
C ARG A 132 -17.21 18.54 -11.62
N ASP A 133 -17.30 18.43 -10.29
CA ASP A 133 -16.13 18.54 -9.42
C ASP A 133 -15.32 17.24 -9.43
N VAL A 134 -14.02 17.35 -9.62
CA VAL A 134 -13.09 16.23 -9.71
C VAL A 134 -11.81 16.48 -8.93
N VAL A 135 -11.08 15.42 -8.64
CA VAL A 135 -9.67 15.48 -8.25
C VAL A 135 -8.81 14.88 -9.34
N VAL A 136 -7.64 15.46 -9.50
CA VAL A 136 -6.64 15.04 -10.47
C VAL A 136 -5.37 14.67 -9.72
N LYS A 137 -5.09 13.37 -9.64
CA LYS A 137 -3.85 12.82 -9.07
C LYS A 137 -2.79 12.82 -10.16
N VAL A 138 -1.68 13.52 -9.95
CA VAL A 138 -0.60 13.71 -10.92
C VAL A 138 0.70 13.20 -10.31
N GLN A 139 1.41 12.30 -11.00
CA GLN A 139 2.71 11.83 -10.55
C GLN A 139 3.70 12.98 -10.45
N HIS A 140 4.61 12.91 -9.48
CA HIS A 140 5.70 13.87 -9.38
C HIS A 140 6.61 13.82 -10.63
N TYR A 141 7.14 14.96 -10.98
CA TYR A 141 7.95 15.10 -12.17
C TYR A 141 9.14 14.12 -12.16
N LYS A 142 9.20 13.27 -13.19
CA LYS A 142 10.24 12.23 -13.37
C LYS A 142 10.40 11.22 -12.22
N ILE A 143 9.37 11.07 -11.39
CA ILE A 143 9.42 10.09 -10.29
C ILE A 143 9.59 8.65 -10.81
N ASP A 144 8.96 8.32 -11.93
CA ASP A 144 9.06 7.01 -12.57
C ASP A 144 10.49 6.67 -13.02
N GLU A 145 11.23 7.66 -13.56
CA GLU A 145 12.64 7.49 -13.92
C GLU A 145 13.53 7.28 -12.68
N LYS A 146 13.29 8.09 -11.61
CA LYS A 146 14.03 8.00 -10.34
C LYS A 146 13.80 6.65 -9.68
N MET A 147 12.55 6.21 -9.56
CA MET A 147 12.20 4.93 -8.94
C MET A 147 12.78 3.74 -9.72
N LYS A 148 12.66 3.72 -11.05
CA LYS A 148 13.26 2.67 -11.88
C LYS A 148 14.78 2.60 -11.73
N LEU A 149 15.45 3.75 -11.59
CA LEU A 149 16.89 3.80 -11.34
C LEU A 149 17.24 3.16 -9.99
N ASP A 150 16.58 3.62 -8.92
CA ASP A 150 16.82 3.15 -7.56
C ASP A 150 16.57 1.63 -7.45
N LEU A 151 15.44 1.15 -7.98
CA LEU A 151 15.13 -0.28 -8.05
C LEU A 151 16.17 -1.08 -8.83
N SER A 152 16.68 -0.55 -9.95
CA SER A 152 17.74 -1.20 -10.72
C SER A 152 19.05 -1.34 -9.94
N ILE A 153 19.37 -0.35 -9.11
CA ILE A 153 20.54 -0.37 -8.23
C ILE A 153 20.34 -1.40 -7.11
N LEU A 154 19.18 -1.36 -6.44
CA LEU A 154 18.85 -2.31 -5.37
C LEU A 154 18.81 -3.76 -5.85
N ARG A 155 18.28 -4.01 -7.05
CA ARG A 155 18.31 -5.35 -7.69
C ARG A 155 19.73 -5.87 -7.88
N ARG A 156 20.68 -5.00 -8.23
CA ARG A 156 22.10 -5.40 -8.35
C ARG A 156 22.71 -5.70 -6.99
N LEU A 157 22.39 -4.89 -5.98
CA LEU A 157 22.87 -5.09 -4.62
C LEU A 157 22.29 -6.38 -4.01
N SER A 158 21.00 -6.67 -4.17
CA SER A 158 20.38 -7.89 -3.64
C SER A 158 21.02 -9.17 -4.18
N LYS A 159 21.38 -9.17 -5.48
CA LYS A 159 22.10 -10.31 -6.10
C LYS A 159 23.52 -10.50 -5.55
N LEU A 160 24.20 -9.43 -5.17
CA LEU A 160 25.55 -9.51 -4.61
C LEU A 160 25.54 -10.01 -3.15
N THR A 161 24.47 -9.74 -2.41
CA THR A 161 24.34 -10.10 -0.99
C THR A 161 23.66 -11.45 -0.76
N SER A 162 22.93 -12.00 -1.75
CA SER A 162 22.17 -13.24 -1.63
C SER A 162 23.02 -14.47 -1.25
N ASN A 163 24.31 -14.50 -1.60
CA ASN A 163 25.22 -15.61 -1.28
C ASN A 163 25.68 -15.62 0.20
N HIS A 164 25.34 -14.59 0.98
CA HIS A 164 25.81 -14.40 2.35
C HIS A 164 24.73 -14.52 3.40
N ILE A 165 23.45 -14.56 2.98
CA ILE A 165 22.27 -14.61 3.86
C ILE A 165 21.69 -16.03 3.79
N THR A 166 22.35 -16.99 4.41
CA THR A 166 21.98 -18.42 4.37
C THR A 166 20.94 -18.83 5.41
N ASN A 167 20.61 -17.98 6.38
CA ASN A 167 19.76 -18.34 7.53
C ASN A 167 18.38 -17.66 7.55
N THR A 168 17.96 -17.00 6.47
CA THR A 168 16.61 -16.40 6.40
C THR A 168 15.64 -17.36 5.70
N LEU A 169 14.40 -17.41 6.24
CA LEU A 169 13.31 -18.24 5.74
C LEU A 169 12.76 -17.77 4.38
N VAL A 170 13.13 -16.56 3.99
CA VAL A 170 12.71 -15.93 2.73
C VAL A 170 13.96 -15.67 1.88
N ASN A 171 13.89 -16.05 0.61
CA ASN A 171 14.95 -15.74 -0.36
C ASN A 171 15.01 -14.22 -0.60
N PRO A 172 16.14 -13.54 -0.27
CA PRO A 172 16.23 -12.08 -0.40
C PRO A 172 15.97 -11.56 -1.83
N VAL A 173 16.29 -12.36 -2.84
CA VAL A 173 16.07 -11.99 -4.25
C VAL A 173 14.59 -12.05 -4.60
N GLU A 174 13.86 -13.03 -4.07
CA GLU A 174 12.41 -13.17 -4.27
C GLU A 174 11.66 -12.08 -3.52
N ALA A 175 12.02 -11.84 -2.24
CA ALA A 175 11.45 -10.75 -1.46
C ALA A 175 11.65 -9.39 -2.14
N PHE A 176 12.87 -9.13 -2.63
CA PHE A 176 13.13 -7.90 -3.37
C PHE A 176 12.30 -7.79 -4.65
N LYS A 177 12.12 -8.91 -5.38
CA LYS A 177 11.29 -8.92 -6.59
C LYS A 177 9.84 -8.56 -6.29
N GLU A 178 9.27 -9.09 -5.20
CA GLU A 178 7.91 -8.75 -4.77
C GLU A 178 7.78 -7.26 -4.42
N ILE A 179 8.76 -6.70 -3.69
CA ILE A 179 8.80 -5.27 -3.35
C ILE A 179 8.93 -4.42 -4.62
N GLU A 180 9.79 -4.81 -5.56
CA GLU A 180 9.96 -4.14 -6.83
C GLU A 180 8.68 -4.15 -7.66
N ASP A 181 8.02 -5.31 -7.77
CA ASP A 181 6.77 -5.45 -8.51
C ASP A 181 5.64 -4.62 -7.87
N ALA A 182 5.56 -4.59 -6.54
CA ALA A 182 4.61 -3.76 -5.81
C ALA A 182 4.86 -2.26 -6.05
N THR A 183 6.11 -1.83 -5.90
CA THR A 183 6.52 -0.42 -6.14
C THR A 183 6.24 0.03 -7.57
N LEU A 184 6.52 -0.81 -8.57
CA LEU A 184 6.26 -0.48 -9.97
C LEU A 184 4.76 -0.47 -10.33
N LYS A 185 3.94 -1.24 -9.62
CA LYS A 185 2.47 -1.21 -9.83
C LYS A 185 1.87 0.14 -9.46
N GLU A 186 2.39 0.80 -8.45
CA GLU A 186 1.91 2.12 -8.03
C GLU A 186 2.25 3.26 -8.99
N LEU A 187 3.21 3.06 -9.89
CA LEU A 187 3.53 4.00 -10.97
C LEU A 187 2.56 3.91 -12.16
N ASP A 188 1.50 3.13 -12.07
CA ASP A 188 0.56 2.92 -13.18
C ASP A 188 -0.87 3.26 -12.76
N PHE A 189 -1.25 4.53 -12.87
CA PHE A 189 -2.60 4.99 -12.51
C PHE A 189 -3.72 4.42 -13.37
N GLU A 190 -3.43 3.86 -14.56
CA GLU A 190 -4.44 3.10 -15.32
C GLU A 190 -4.86 1.82 -14.57
N LYS A 191 -3.93 1.23 -13.79
CA LYS A 191 -4.27 0.06 -12.94
C LYS A 191 -5.12 0.49 -11.76
N GLU A 192 -4.79 1.60 -11.10
CA GLU A 192 -5.58 2.14 -10.01
C GLU A 192 -7.01 2.47 -10.49
N ALA A 193 -7.14 3.09 -11.67
CA ALA A 193 -8.43 3.35 -12.30
C ALA A 193 -9.24 2.07 -12.59
N LYS A 194 -8.59 1.01 -13.08
CA LYS A 194 -9.22 -0.30 -13.31
C LYS A 194 -9.69 -0.94 -12.00
N ASN A 195 -8.86 -0.87 -10.95
CA ASN A 195 -9.20 -1.39 -9.63
C ASN A 195 -10.41 -0.65 -9.04
N THR A 196 -10.42 0.68 -9.10
CA THR A 196 -11.54 1.52 -8.64
C THR A 196 -12.83 1.15 -9.36
N LYS A 197 -12.80 1.02 -10.70
CA LYS A 197 -13.97 0.63 -11.48
C LYS A 197 -14.44 -0.79 -11.12
N ARG A 198 -13.52 -1.74 -10.95
CA ARG A 198 -13.85 -3.10 -10.51
C ARG A 198 -14.52 -3.09 -9.14
N PHE A 199 -13.98 -2.34 -8.20
CA PHE A 199 -14.58 -2.21 -6.87
C PHE A 199 -16.00 -1.63 -6.92
N ARG A 200 -16.20 -0.57 -7.72
CA ARG A 200 -17.54 0.01 -7.93
C ARG A 200 -18.53 -1.00 -8.49
N GLU A 201 -18.13 -1.79 -9.50
CA GLU A 201 -18.99 -2.79 -10.10
C GLU A 201 -19.37 -3.90 -9.12
N LEU A 202 -18.41 -4.40 -8.32
CA LEU A 202 -18.66 -5.40 -7.29
C LEU A 202 -19.59 -4.88 -6.17
N ASN A 203 -19.59 -3.58 -5.91
CA ASN A 203 -20.37 -2.95 -4.85
C ASN A 203 -21.57 -2.12 -5.37
N LYS A 204 -21.96 -2.23 -6.65
CA LYS A 204 -23.03 -1.42 -7.23
C LYS A 204 -24.41 -1.58 -6.54
N ASN A 205 -24.65 -2.74 -5.94
CA ASN A 205 -25.87 -3.05 -5.20
C ASN A 205 -25.71 -2.91 -3.67
N VAL A 206 -24.56 -2.44 -3.19
CA VAL A 206 -24.29 -2.22 -1.77
C VAL A 206 -24.52 -0.75 -1.44
N ALA A 207 -25.60 -0.47 -0.71
CA ALA A 207 -26.05 0.91 -0.46
C ALA A 207 -25.04 1.73 0.36
N CYS A 208 -24.30 1.08 1.28
CA CYS A 208 -23.43 1.75 2.25
C CYS A 208 -21.96 1.87 1.83
N VAL A 209 -21.57 1.43 0.62
CA VAL A 209 -20.18 1.45 0.15
C VAL A 209 -20.09 2.08 -1.23
N GLY A 210 -19.03 2.85 -1.47
CA GLY A 210 -18.76 3.49 -2.75
C GLY A 210 -17.28 3.67 -3.04
N ALA A 211 -17.00 4.09 -4.26
CA ALA A 211 -15.70 4.57 -4.71
C ALA A 211 -15.91 5.64 -5.79
N PRO A 212 -14.94 6.53 -6.04
CA PRO A 212 -15.06 7.62 -7.01
C PRO A 212 -15.36 7.14 -8.42
N ILE A 213 -16.09 7.94 -9.19
CA ILE A 213 -16.25 7.74 -10.64
C ILE A 213 -14.95 8.14 -11.32
N ILE A 214 -14.40 7.26 -12.15
CA ILE A 214 -13.20 7.53 -12.94
C ILE A 214 -13.57 8.26 -14.23
N ILE A 215 -12.80 9.29 -14.57
CA ILE A 215 -12.91 10.02 -15.83
C ILE A 215 -11.91 9.43 -16.83
N ASP A 216 -12.31 8.39 -17.52
CA ASP A 216 -11.42 7.59 -18.39
C ASP A 216 -10.66 8.41 -19.42
N LYS A 217 -11.31 9.42 -20.05
CA LYS A 217 -10.71 10.29 -21.05
C LYS A 217 -9.56 11.15 -20.51
N LEU A 218 -9.49 11.35 -19.19
CA LEU A 218 -8.50 12.14 -18.48
C LEU A 218 -7.70 11.28 -17.50
N THR A 219 -7.53 10.01 -17.85
CA THR A 219 -6.74 9.05 -17.08
C THR A 219 -5.67 8.45 -17.98
N SER A 220 -4.44 8.42 -17.49
CA SER A 220 -3.25 7.88 -18.14
C SER A 220 -2.37 7.19 -17.08
N LYS A 221 -1.22 6.66 -17.48
CA LYS A 221 -0.26 6.09 -16.51
C LYS A 221 0.22 7.09 -15.45
N LYS A 222 0.28 8.39 -15.81
CA LYS A 222 0.83 9.45 -14.93
C LYS A 222 -0.25 10.33 -14.30
N ILE A 223 -1.49 10.26 -14.78
CA ILE A 223 -2.60 11.11 -14.34
C ILE A 223 -3.84 10.26 -14.11
N LEU A 224 -4.47 10.44 -12.95
CA LEU A 224 -5.75 9.83 -12.61
C LEU A 224 -6.75 10.94 -12.28
N THR A 225 -7.80 11.04 -13.08
CA THR A 225 -8.91 11.97 -12.82
C THR A 225 -10.11 11.20 -12.34
N MET A 226 -10.66 11.61 -11.20
CA MET A 226 -11.80 10.96 -10.58
C MET A 226 -12.73 11.94 -9.87
N GLU A 227 -13.95 11.51 -9.59
CA GLU A 227 -14.95 12.27 -8.82
C GLU A 227 -14.34 12.81 -7.52
N TYR A 228 -14.58 14.09 -7.23
CA TYR A 228 -14.33 14.65 -5.91
C TYR A 228 -15.39 14.14 -4.93
N ILE A 229 -14.97 13.46 -3.88
CA ILE A 229 -15.87 13.01 -2.82
C ILE A 229 -15.99 14.12 -1.80
N ASP A 230 -17.08 14.86 -1.85
CA ASP A 230 -17.42 15.89 -0.88
C ASP A 230 -17.98 15.22 0.38
N GLY A 231 -17.09 14.87 1.29
CA GLY A 231 -17.38 14.10 2.51
C GLY A 231 -16.34 14.33 3.58
N TYR A 232 -16.58 13.77 4.75
CA TYR A 232 -15.70 13.85 5.92
C TYR A 232 -14.78 12.64 5.96
N LYS A 233 -13.54 12.83 6.39
CA LYS A 233 -12.66 11.68 6.68
C LYS A 233 -13.22 10.88 7.84
N VAL A 234 -13.04 9.57 7.82
CA VAL A 234 -13.48 8.70 8.93
C VAL A 234 -12.83 9.06 10.27
N THR A 235 -11.73 9.82 10.25
CA THR A 235 -11.00 10.32 11.43
C THR A 235 -11.50 11.65 11.95
N ASP A 236 -12.39 12.33 11.26
CA ASP A 236 -12.91 13.64 11.66
C ASP A 236 -14.01 13.50 12.71
N PHE A 237 -13.69 12.80 13.81
CA PHE A 237 -14.66 12.37 14.85
C PHE A 237 -15.55 13.49 15.38
N ASN A 238 -15.01 14.69 15.58
CA ASN A 238 -15.80 15.83 16.07
C ASN A 238 -16.87 16.25 15.07
N ILE A 239 -16.48 16.39 13.80
CA ILE A 239 -17.39 16.78 12.72
C ILE A 239 -18.45 15.69 12.49
N LEU A 240 -18.03 14.43 12.44
CA LEU A 240 -18.95 13.31 12.26
C LEU A 240 -20.00 13.25 13.39
N LYS A 241 -19.59 13.54 14.64
CA LYS A 241 -20.49 13.59 15.77
C LYS A 241 -21.46 14.78 15.69
N GLU A 242 -20.99 15.96 15.29
CA GLU A 242 -21.81 17.15 15.09
C GLU A 242 -22.85 16.96 13.98
N GLU A 243 -22.48 16.27 12.91
CA GLU A 243 -23.35 15.89 11.79
C GLU A 243 -24.28 14.70 12.10
N GLY A 244 -24.21 14.16 13.33
CA GLY A 244 -25.12 13.13 13.83
C GLY A 244 -24.82 11.72 13.33
N TYR A 245 -23.60 11.44 12.91
CA TYR A 245 -23.21 10.09 12.52
C TYR A 245 -23.00 9.18 13.74
N ASP A 246 -23.48 7.94 13.63
CA ASP A 246 -23.26 6.89 14.60
C ASP A 246 -21.98 6.11 14.27
N PHE A 247 -21.04 6.12 15.21
CA PHE A 247 -19.74 5.43 15.02
C PHE A 247 -19.88 3.92 15.02
N GLU A 248 -20.84 3.35 15.73
CA GLU A 248 -21.11 1.92 15.71
C GLU A 248 -21.65 1.50 14.33
N ASP A 249 -22.56 2.27 13.76
CA ASP A 249 -23.05 2.05 12.39
C ASP A 249 -21.92 2.13 11.35
N ILE A 250 -21.03 3.14 11.47
CA ILE A 250 -19.86 3.27 10.59
C ILE A 250 -18.94 2.06 10.72
N ALA A 251 -18.62 1.64 11.95
CA ALA A 251 -17.75 0.49 12.20
C ALA A 251 -18.35 -0.80 11.64
N ASN A 252 -19.66 -1.03 11.84
CA ASN A 252 -20.36 -2.18 11.31
C ASN A 252 -20.39 -2.19 9.78
N LYS A 253 -20.64 -1.05 9.13
CA LYS A 253 -20.60 -0.92 7.67
C LYS A 253 -19.20 -1.22 7.11
N LEU A 254 -18.17 -0.70 7.78
CA LEU A 254 -16.78 -0.93 7.40
C LEU A 254 -16.41 -2.41 7.53
N ALA A 255 -16.70 -3.04 8.66
CA ALA A 255 -16.43 -4.46 8.90
C ALA A 255 -17.15 -5.34 7.88
N ASN A 256 -18.45 -5.12 7.68
CA ASN A 256 -19.24 -5.87 6.71
C ASN A 256 -18.72 -5.70 5.27
N SER A 257 -18.28 -4.48 4.92
CA SER A 257 -17.65 -4.22 3.62
C SER A 257 -16.38 -5.06 3.45
N PHE A 258 -15.53 -5.15 4.48
CA PHE A 258 -14.32 -5.95 4.42
C PHE A 258 -14.62 -7.45 4.32
N PHE A 259 -15.54 -7.96 5.10
CA PHE A 259 -15.97 -9.35 4.99
C PHE A 259 -16.45 -9.69 3.59
N LYS A 260 -17.29 -8.82 3.00
CA LYS A 260 -17.75 -8.99 1.62
C LYS A 260 -16.58 -9.00 0.63
N GLN A 261 -15.69 -8.00 0.70
CA GLN A 261 -14.55 -7.89 -0.19
C GLN A 261 -13.66 -9.15 -0.17
N VAL A 262 -13.38 -9.69 1.01
CA VAL A 262 -12.49 -10.84 1.19
C VAL A 262 -13.21 -12.17 0.91
N LEU A 263 -14.37 -12.39 1.53
CA LEU A 263 -15.02 -13.69 1.55
C LEU A 263 -15.94 -13.92 0.34
N GLU A 264 -16.59 -12.87 -0.18
CA GLU A 264 -17.51 -12.98 -1.31
C GLU A 264 -16.85 -12.59 -2.63
N ASP A 265 -16.26 -11.38 -2.70
CA ASP A 265 -15.71 -10.85 -3.95
C ASP A 265 -14.34 -11.45 -4.27
N GLY A 266 -13.55 -11.81 -3.24
CA GLY A 266 -12.14 -12.18 -3.40
C GLY A 266 -11.30 -11.06 -4.03
N PHE A 267 -11.76 -9.82 -3.91
CA PHE A 267 -11.10 -8.60 -4.34
C PHE A 267 -11.27 -7.56 -3.25
N PHE A 268 -10.18 -7.16 -2.62
CA PHE A 268 -10.22 -6.32 -1.45
C PHE A 268 -9.20 -5.19 -1.50
N HIS A 269 -9.53 -4.10 -0.83
CA HIS A 269 -8.65 -2.96 -0.62
C HIS A 269 -7.46 -3.40 0.24
N GLY A 270 -6.25 -3.20 -0.27
CA GLY A 270 -5.02 -3.68 0.37
C GLY A 270 -4.44 -2.71 1.40
N ASP A 271 -4.90 -1.46 1.41
CA ASP A 271 -4.46 -0.41 2.34
C ASP A 271 -5.66 0.41 2.86
N PRO A 272 -6.46 -0.15 3.79
CA PRO A 272 -7.64 0.51 4.35
C PRO A 272 -7.28 1.58 5.39
N HIS A 273 -6.19 2.32 5.17
CA HIS A 273 -5.79 3.40 6.06
C HIS A 273 -6.93 4.43 6.20
N PRO A 274 -7.21 4.95 7.40
CA PRO A 274 -8.30 5.92 7.62
C PRO A 274 -8.25 7.15 6.70
N GLY A 275 -7.05 7.55 6.24
CA GLY A 275 -6.87 8.62 5.25
C GLY A 275 -7.50 8.35 3.89
N ASN A 276 -7.77 7.06 3.56
CA ASN A 276 -8.36 6.60 2.31
C ASN A 276 -9.89 6.35 2.42
N LEU A 277 -10.50 6.69 3.57
CA LEU A 277 -11.91 6.44 3.88
C LEU A 277 -12.64 7.75 4.13
N PHE A 278 -13.67 8.00 3.34
CA PHE A 278 -14.54 9.16 3.48
C PHE A 278 -15.99 8.74 3.74
N ILE A 279 -16.71 9.57 4.48
CA ILE A 279 -18.14 9.39 4.75
C ILE A 279 -18.90 10.52 4.07
N ARG A 280 -19.84 10.16 3.20
CA ARG A 280 -20.78 11.08 2.54
C ARG A 280 -22.17 10.47 2.57
N GLU A 281 -23.13 11.18 3.17
CA GLU A 281 -24.54 10.75 3.22
C GLU A 281 -24.72 9.33 3.81
N GLY A 282 -23.98 9.01 4.87
CA GLY A 282 -24.01 7.69 5.54
C GLY A 282 -23.37 6.54 4.78
N LYS A 283 -22.70 6.83 3.67
CA LYS A 283 -22.00 5.89 2.82
C LYS A 283 -20.49 6.02 2.96
N ILE A 284 -19.78 4.90 3.05
CA ILE A 284 -18.32 4.86 3.14
C ILE A 284 -17.73 4.81 1.73
N TYR A 285 -16.88 5.77 1.41
CA TYR A 285 -16.15 5.83 0.16
C TYR A 285 -14.69 5.45 0.37
N PHE A 286 -14.23 4.47 -0.39
CA PHE A 286 -12.82 4.14 -0.53
C PHE A 286 -12.26 4.93 -1.70
N ILE A 287 -11.15 5.68 -1.53
CA ILE A 287 -10.67 6.65 -2.52
C ILE A 287 -9.34 6.32 -3.18
N ASP A 288 -8.54 5.42 -2.63
CA ASP A 288 -7.24 5.02 -3.19
C ASP A 288 -7.23 3.50 -3.43
N PHE A 289 -7.05 3.09 -4.68
CA PHE A 289 -7.00 1.69 -5.09
C PHE A 289 -5.65 1.31 -5.72
N GLY A 290 -4.60 2.03 -5.35
CA GLY A 290 -3.22 1.73 -5.75
C GLY A 290 -2.78 0.35 -5.28
N LEU A 291 -3.19 -0.04 -4.06
CA LEU A 291 -2.96 -1.36 -3.49
C LEU A 291 -4.26 -2.13 -3.31
N VAL A 292 -4.39 -3.24 -4.01
CA VAL A 292 -5.53 -4.17 -3.89
C VAL A 292 -5.03 -5.60 -3.80
N GLY A 293 -5.74 -6.43 -3.04
CA GLY A 293 -5.53 -7.87 -2.99
C GLY A 293 -6.56 -8.61 -3.84
N THR A 294 -6.16 -9.76 -4.36
CA THR A 294 -7.06 -10.68 -5.06
C THR A 294 -6.82 -12.09 -4.51
N LEU A 295 -7.87 -12.74 -4.08
CA LEU A 295 -7.85 -14.14 -3.64
C LEU A 295 -8.29 -15.05 -4.77
N GLU A 296 -7.50 -16.08 -5.02
CA GLU A 296 -7.92 -17.17 -5.88
C GLU A 296 -9.12 -17.91 -5.27
N ALA A 297 -9.98 -18.45 -6.13
CA ALA A 297 -11.21 -19.12 -5.67
C ALA A 297 -10.97 -20.22 -4.64
N ASN A 298 -9.88 -20.96 -4.79
CA ASN A 298 -9.52 -22.03 -3.85
C ASN A 298 -9.18 -21.47 -2.45
N LEU A 299 -8.33 -20.45 -2.39
CA LEU A 299 -7.96 -19.80 -1.11
C LEU A 299 -9.18 -19.15 -0.44
N ARG A 300 -10.03 -18.49 -1.23
CA ARG A 300 -11.29 -17.93 -0.73
C ARG A 300 -12.22 -18.99 -0.12
N ASN A 301 -12.35 -20.14 -0.80
CA ASN A 301 -13.14 -21.25 -0.28
C ASN A 301 -12.57 -21.79 1.04
N TRP A 302 -11.27 -21.89 1.17
CA TRP A 302 -10.62 -22.28 2.41
C TRP A 302 -10.86 -21.26 3.53
N LEU A 303 -10.77 -19.96 3.24
CA LEU A 303 -11.08 -18.91 4.22
C LEU A 303 -12.53 -18.96 4.67
N ASN A 304 -13.47 -19.14 3.75
CA ASN A 304 -14.89 -19.29 4.09
C ASN A 304 -15.16 -20.50 5.01
N LYS A 305 -14.55 -21.65 4.71
CA LYS A 305 -14.63 -22.84 5.56
C LYS A 305 -14.03 -22.58 6.95
N ALA A 306 -12.88 -21.94 7.01
CA ALA A 306 -12.23 -21.61 8.27
C ALA A 306 -13.06 -20.65 9.14
N MET A 307 -13.70 -19.64 8.52
CA MET A 307 -14.60 -18.74 9.24
C MET A 307 -15.82 -19.47 9.83
N ILE A 308 -16.43 -20.37 9.06
CA ILE A 308 -17.55 -21.20 9.54
C ILE A 308 -17.07 -22.13 10.66
N ALA A 309 -15.93 -22.78 10.47
CA ALA A 309 -15.33 -23.68 11.46
C ALA A 309 -15.01 -22.95 12.78
N MET A 310 -14.52 -21.71 12.70
CA MET A 310 -14.26 -20.87 13.87
C MET A 310 -15.54 -20.62 14.68
N VAL A 311 -16.65 -20.26 14.02
CA VAL A 311 -17.95 -20.00 14.67
C VAL A 311 -18.54 -21.28 15.27
N LEU A 312 -18.37 -22.44 14.59
CA LEU A 312 -18.87 -23.71 15.04
C LEU A 312 -17.97 -24.46 16.08
N GLY A 313 -16.75 -23.90 16.31
CA GLY A 313 -15.74 -24.57 17.15
C GLY A 313 -15.16 -25.84 16.54
N ASP A 314 -15.19 -25.97 15.22
CA ASP A 314 -14.62 -27.12 14.48
C ASP A 314 -13.12 -26.97 14.31
N ILE A 315 -12.37 -27.44 15.32
CA ILE A 315 -10.91 -27.30 15.37
C ILE A 315 -10.22 -28.13 14.28
N ASP A 316 -10.78 -29.30 13.93
CA ASP A 316 -10.19 -30.17 12.90
C ASP A 316 -10.17 -29.47 11.53
N THR A 317 -11.26 -28.83 11.13
CA THR A 317 -11.31 -28.01 9.90
C THR A 317 -10.34 -26.83 9.94
N LEU A 318 -10.12 -26.20 11.11
CA LEU A 318 -9.12 -25.14 11.26
C LEU A 318 -7.69 -25.66 11.13
N VAL A 319 -7.39 -26.84 11.67
CA VAL A 319 -6.08 -27.51 11.46
C VAL A 319 -5.84 -27.79 9.98
N ASP A 320 -6.85 -28.31 9.27
CA ASP A 320 -6.78 -28.56 7.83
C ASP A 320 -6.51 -27.26 7.04
N PHE A 321 -7.20 -26.19 7.41
CA PHE A 321 -6.98 -24.86 6.81
C PHE A 321 -5.54 -24.40 6.99
N VAL A 322 -5.00 -24.42 8.22
CA VAL A 322 -3.62 -24.01 8.49
C VAL A 322 -2.61 -24.88 7.72
N ASN A 323 -2.87 -26.20 7.62
CA ASN A 323 -2.02 -27.09 6.86
C ASN A 323 -2.08 -26.86 5.34
N ALA A 324 -3.23 -26.39 4.82
CA ALA A 324 -3.44 -26.16 3.39
C ALA A 324 -2.77 -24.85 2.92
N ILE A 325 -2.75 -23.79 3.75
CA ILE A 325 -2.25 -22.47 3.37
C ILE A 325 -0.90 -22.13 4.01
N GLY A 326 -0.54 -22.81 5.10
CA GLY A 326 0.65 -22.51 5.89
C GLY A 326 1.94 -22.95 5.21
N ILE A 327 2.98 -22.12 5.33
CA ILE A 327 4.34 -22.49 4.95
C ILE A 327 5.00 -23.24 6.11
N LYS A 328 5.22 -24.55 5.93
CA LYS A 328 5.82 -25.39 6.97
C LYS A 328 7.31 -25.09 7.12
N LYS A 329 7.69 -24.57 8.28
CA LYS A 329 9.10 -24.32 8.67
C LYS A 329 9.79 -25.50 9.34
N GLY A 330 9.03 -26.56 9.65
CA GLY A 330 9.48 -27.74 10.35
C GLY A 330 8.40 -28.80 10.46
N LYS A 331 8.65 -29.84 11.27
CA LYS A 331 7.65 -30.85 11.57
C LYS A 331 6.60 -30.25 12.49
N VAL A 332 5.36 -30.19 12.01
CA VAL A 332 4.21 -29.73 12.79
C VAL A 332 3.59 -30.94 13.48
N GLU A 333 3.50 -30.90 14.82
CA GLU A 333 2.77 -31.93 15.60
C GLU A 333 1.30 -31.55 15.66
N TYR A 334 0.45 -32.45 15.19
CA TYR A 334 -1.00 -32.24 15.10
C TYR A 334 -1.62 -31.84 16.45
N SER A 335 -1.24 -32.52 17.54
CA SER A 335 -1.76 -32.27 18.87
C SER A 335 -1.48 -30.85 19.36
N ILE A 336 -0.26 -30.34 19.12
CA ILE A 336 0.13 -29.00 19.54
C ILE A 336 -0.66 -27.96 18.73
N LEU A 337 -0.73 -28.11 17.40
CA LEU A 337 -1.50 -27.21 16.56
C LEU A 337 -2.98 -27.20 16.91
N TYR A 338 -3.55 -28.38 17.19
CA TYR A 338 -4.94 -28.54 17.60
C TYR A 338 -5.22 -27.80 18.92
N ASP A 339 -4.37 -28.00 19.94
CA ASP A 339 -4.52 -27.37 21.26
C ASP A 339 -4.37 -25.84 21.16
N ASP A 340 -3.42 -25.34 20.37
CA ASP A 340 -3.22 -23.92 20.13
C ASP A 340 -4.46 -23.28 19.47
N LEU A 341 -4.99 -23.91 18.42
CA LEU A 341 -6.20 -23.43 17.74
C LEU A 341 -7.43 -23.47 18.65
N LYS A 342 -7.58 -24.54 19.43
CA LYS A 342 -8.66 -24.69 20.43
C LYS A 342 -8.61 -23.56 21.46
N ASN A 343 -7.41 -23.22 21.96
CA ASN A 343 -7.23 -22.13 22.92
C ASN A 343 -7.60 -20.78 22.32
N ILE A 344 -7.18 -20.51 21.06
CA ILE A 344 -7.54 -19.28 20.33
C ILE A 344 -9.06 -19.18 20.17
N VAL A 345 -9.70 -20.21 19.64
CA VAL A 345 -11.16 -20.25 19.41
C VAL A 345 -11.93 -20.05 20.72
N SER A 346 -11.52 -20.77 21.79
CA SER A 346 -12.18 -20.66 23.11
C SER A 346 -12.12 -19.25 23.68
N LYS A 347 -10.99 -18.54 23.47
CA LYS A 347 -10.83 -17.16 23.92
C LYS A 347 -11.83 -16.21 23.21
N TYR A 348 -11.98 -16.34 21.89
CA TYR A 348 -12.86 -15.44 21.13
C TYR A 348 -14.35 -15.77 21.23
N ILE A 349 -14.73 -17.05 21.41
CA ILE A 349 -16.13 -17.45 21.57
C ILE A 349 -16.66 -17.10 22.98
N ASN A 350 -15.83 -17.18 24.03
CA ASN A 350 -16.26 -16.91 25.40
C ASN A 350 -16.24 -15.43 25.80
N GLU A 351 -15.64 -14.56 24.99
CA GLU A 351 -15.63 -13.11 25.19
C GLU A 351 -16.76 -12.38 24.41
N SER A 352 -17.58 -13.10 23.67
CA SER A 352 -18.78 -12.62 22.97
C SER A 352 -20.02 -12.93 23.78
#